data_1de8819d439ed9649dfe7a8f083a0109
#
_entry.id   1de8819d439ed9649dfe7a8f083a0109
#
_cell.length_a   1.000
_cell.length_b   1.000
_cell.length_c   1.000
_cell.angle_alpha   90.00
_cell.angle_beta   90.00
_cell.angle_gamma   90.00
#
_symmetry.space_group_name_H-M   'P 1'
#
loop_
_entity.id
_entity.type
_entity.pdbx_description
1 polymer ?
#
loop_
_entity_poly.entity_id
_entity_poly.type
_entity_poly.pdbx_seq_one_letter_code
_entity_poly.pdbx_strand_id
1 'polypeptide(L)'
;MTSQVIGQYQYNWTPRTQKIYESITSLRIPEARILIQQDKKANGANLIYPLLESYADFYQLFLNENKEEYSRMYPAFEERIQLLEAGPKQSPYHLYSLALAHLHKSLIAIRFNKNFEAALDFRKAFLLFKANKKAFPNFTPTDVYLGIMTSVIGTIPKGYQWMANVLGMTGKISEGNALVLKYINSKDAYSNQCRNEALFVYPYLVMNFEGNKKKTFDFIEKTNYDLVNNHLHAYMTTNLYLNNQQSQKALQIASSINPSNQYLTLPFWQLEMGYAYLNDLKIDAAKTALQNFVGSFKGQFYVKDAFEKLSWIAYIQGDQAKANTYRSNVLSKGNDITDADKQALQNAKNGTWPHPILLRARLLSDGGYQQQALAILAGKTSNDFDKAADKTEFAYRLGRIYELAGQPDQAIPFYTSAIEKGANQPEYFAARAALQIGLIYEQKGNLSQAITFYNTCLEMKNHAFKNSLDQKAKTGIQRCLRK
;
A
#
# COMPACT_ATOMS: atom_id res chain seq x y z
N MET A 1 -50.34 20.31 -18.65
CA MET A 1 -48.94 20.70 -18.45
C MET A 1 -48.67 20.73 -16.97
N THR A 2 -48.18 19.64 -16.41
CA THR A 2 -47.75 19.59 -15.02
C THR A 2 -46.33 20.15 -14.95
N SER A 3 -46.20 21.39 -14.49
CA SER A 3 -44.90 21.94 -14.13
C SER A 3 -44.31 21.09 -13.00
N GLN A 4 -43.35 20.24 -13.32
CA GLN A 4 -42.47 19.69 -12.30
C GLN A 4 -41.78 20.90 -11.66
N VAL A 5 -42.12 21.14 -10.40
CA VAL A 5 -41.30 22.01 -9.52
C VAL A 5 -39.95 21.31 -9.42
N ILE A 6 -38.98 21.76 -10.21
CA ILE A 6 -37.59 21.35 -10.06
C ILE A 6 -37.17 21.85 -8.68
N GLY A 7 -37.18 21.00 -7.70
CA GLY A 7 -36.70 21.32 -6.37
C GLY A 7 -35.29 21.87 -6.46
N GLN A 8 -35.03 23.01 -5.82
CA GLN A 8 -33.70 23.63 -5.80
C GLN A 8 -32.68 22.62 -5.26
N TYR A 9 -31.56 22.40 -5.95
CA TYR A 9 -30.48 21.52 -5.48
C TYR A 9 -30.00 21.91 -4.09
N GLN A 10 -29.70 20.90 -3.27
CA GLN A 10 -29.22 21.08 -1.91
C GLN A 10 -28.15 20.04 -1.54
N TYR A 11 -27.34 20.35 -0.54
CA TYR A 11 -26.46 19.39 0.11
C TYR A 11 -27.00 19.09 1.51
N ASN A 12 -27.60 17.93 1.67
CA ASN A 12 -28.17 17.53 2.94
C ASN A 12 -27.54 16.20 3.42
N TRP A 13 -26.55 16.31 4.31
CA TRP A 13 -25.95 15.15 4.96
C TRP A 13 -26.80 14.74 6.15
N THR A 14 -27.41 13.60 6.07
CA THR A 14 -28.38 13.07 7.06
C THR A 14 -27.83 11.79 7.70
N PRO A 15 -28.43 11.28 8.81
CA PRO A 15 -28.08 9.96 9.33
C PRO A 15 -28.24 8.84 8.28
N ARG A 16 -29.16 8.98 7.34
CA ARG A 16 -29.37 8.02 6.27
C ARG A 16 -28.22 8.05 5.24
N THR A 17 -27.79 9.23 4.78
CA THR A 17 -26.63 9.34 3.90
C THR A 17 -25.34 8.95 4.59
N GLN A 18 -25.19 9.19 5.90
CA GLN A 18 -24.11 8.68 6.72
C GLN A 18 -24.04 7.15 6.71
N LYS A 19 -25.19 6.48 6.90
CA LYS A 19 -25.26 5.02 6.85
C LYS A 19 -24.83 4.48 5.46
N ILE A 20 -25.24 5.14 4.39
CA ILE A 20 -24.84 4.75 3.01
C ILE A 20 -23.31 4.92 2.86
N TYR A 21 -22.76 6.04 3.29
CA TYR A 21 -21.32 6.28 3.30
C TYR A 21 -20.56 5.19 4.08
N GLU A 22 -21.04 4.81 5.27
CA GLU A 22 -20.46 3.73 6.07
C GLU A 22 -20.52 2.37 5.37
N SER A 23 -21.62 2.08 4.66
CA SER A 23 -21.73 0.86 3.84
C SER A 23 -20.68 0.87 2.70
N ILE A 24 -20.49 2.01 2.01
CA ILE A 24 -19.48 2.16 0.96
C ILE A 24 -18.07 1.96 1.54
N THR A 25 -17.75 2.65 2.61
CA THR A 25 -16.42 2.60 3.23
C THR A 25 -16.15 1.34 4.05
N SER A 26 -17.15 0.48 4.17
CA SER A 26 -17.00 -0.91 4.62
C SER A 26 -16.92 -1.90 3.45
N LEU A 27 -16.91 -1.41 2.20
CA LEU A 27 -16.96 -2.16 0.94
C LEU A 27 -18.27 -2.93 0.72
N ARG A 28 -19.36 -2.58 1.38
CA ARG A 28 -20.72 -3.10 1.08
C ARG A 28 -21.32 -2.33 -0.10
N ILE A 29 -20.63 -2.37 -1.24
CA ILE A 29 -20.97 -1.59 -2.43
C ILE A 29 -22.32 -2.01 -3.03
N PRO A 30 -22.65 -3.30 -3.20
CA PRO A 30 -23.98 -3.71 -3.69
C PRO A 30 -25.12 -3.17 -2.82
N GLU A 31 -25.02 -3.30 -1.49
CA GLU A 31 -26.01 -2.76 -0.56
C GLU A 31 -26.12 -1.23 -0.69
N ALA A 32 -25.01 -0.52 -0.69
CA ALA A 32 -24.98 0.93 -0.79
C ALA A 32 -25.68 1.44 -2.06
N ARG A 33 -25.46 0.78 -3.22
CA ARG A 33 -26.10 1.15 -4.48
C ARG A 33 -27.63 1.02 -4.41
N ILE A 34 -28.14 -0.03 -3.78
CA ILE A 34 -29.58 -0.22 -3.57
C ILE A 34 -30.14 0.92 -2.73
N LEU A 35 -29.48 1.26 -1.63
CA LEU A 35 -29.89 2.34 -0.73
C LEU A 35 -29.88 3.72 -1.43
N ILE A 36 -28.83 4.00 -2.22
CA ILE A 36 -28.73 5.24 -3.00
C ILE A 36 -29.91 5.36 -3.97
N GLN A 37 -30.20 4.30 -4.73
CA GLN A 37 -31.29 4.31 -5.71
C GLN A 37 -32.66 4.52 -5.06
N GLN A 38 -32.92 3.89 -3.93
CA GLN A 38 -34.16 4.06 -3.16
C GLN A 38 -34.34 5.52 -2.70
N ASP A 39 -33.29 6.08 -2.13
CA ASP A 39 -33.35 7.43 -1.54
C ASP A 39 -33.39 8.53 -2.61
N LYS A 40 -32.71 8.37 -3.74
CA LYS A 40 -32.78 9.30 -4.88
C LYS A 40 -34.18 9.41 -5.47
N LYS A 41 -34.98 8.35 -5.46
CA LYS A 41 -36.38 8.40 -5.90
C LYS A 41 -37.22 9.33 -5.01
N ALA A 42 -36.91 9.40 -3.72
CA ALA A 42 -37.63 10.22 -2.76
C ALA A 42 -37.08 11.68 -2.71
N ASN A 43 -35.79 11.88 -2.92
CA ASN A 43 -35.12 13.17 -2.77
C ASN A 43 -33.96 13.35 -3.79
N GLY A 44 -34.28 13.38 -5.08
CA GLY A 44 -33.31 13.52 -6.16
C GLY A 44 -32.57 14.87 -6.20
N ALA A 45 -33.07 15.89 -5.47
CA ALA A 45 -32.43 17.21 -5.40
C ALA A 45 -31.21 17.24 -4.43
N ASN A 46 -31.03 16.19 -3.61
CA ASN A 46 -29.91 16.14 -2.67
C ASN A 46 -28.61 15.67 -3.35
N LEU A 47 -27.68 16.59 -3.55
CA LEU A 47 -26.40 16.37 -4.21
C LEU A 47 -25.38 15.52 -3.41
N ILE A 48 -25.72 15.09 -2.21
CA ILE A 48 -24.93 14.09 -1.48
C ILE A 48 -25.03 12.71 -2.18
N TYR A 49 -26.13 12.38 -2.85
CA TYR A 49 -26.22 11.09 -3.56
C TYR A 49 -25.25 10.97 -4.76
N PRO A 50 -25.11 11.96 -5.66
CA PRO A 50 -24.05 11.93 -6.68
C PRO A 50 -22.64 11.79 -6.09
N LEU A 51 -22.36 12.38 -4.93
CA LEU A 51 -21.11 12.18 -4.23
C LEU A 51 -20.96 10.74 -3.73
N LEU A 52 -21.97 10.16 -3.12
CA LEU A 52 -21.94 8.76 -2.66
C LEU A 52 -21.82 7.76 -3.83
N GLU A 53 -22.43 8.04 -4.97
CA GLU A 53 -22.22 7.27 -6.21
C GLU A 53 -20.75 7.36 -6.67
N SER A 54 -20.15 8.54 -6.60
CA SER A 54 -18.71 8.73 -6.90
C SER A 54 -17.82 7.88 -6.00
N TYR A 55 -18.12 7.80 -4.71
CA TYR A 55 -17.42 6.92 -3.76
C TYR A 55 -17.58 5.44 -4.11
N ALA A 56 -18.80 5.00 -4.39
CA ALA A 56 -19.07 3.59 -4.71
C ALA A 56 -18.33 3.15 -5.99
N ASP A 57 -18.36 3.99 -7.02
CA ASP A 57 -17.65 3.74 -8.27
C ASP A 57 -16.12 3.82 -8.09
N PHE A 58 -15.63 4.75 -7.28
CA PHE A 58 -14.21 4.86 -6.95
C PHE A 58 -13.70 3.57 -6.32
N TYR A 59 -14.29 3.09 -5.24
CA TYR A 59 -13.82 1.87 -4.58
C TYR A 59 -13.88 0.65 -5.49
N GLN A 60 -14.96 0.50 -6.26
CA GLN A 60 -15.10 -0.63 -7.19
C GLN A 60 -14.01 -0.60 -8.27
N LEU A 61 -13.84 0.53 -8.96
CA LEU A 61 -12.86 0.65 -10.04
C LEU A 61 -11.42 0.61 -9.54
N PHE A 62 -11.15 1.25 -8.39
CA PHE A 62 -9.80 1.29 -7.82
C PHE A 62 -9.32 -0.07 -7.32
N LEU A 63 -10.20 -0.88 -6.75
CA LEU A 63 -9.87 -2.18 -6.17
C LEU A 63 -9.95 -3.32 -7.19
N ASN A 64 -10.88 -3.29 -8.15
CA ASN A 64 -11.04 -4.36 -9.13
C ASN A 64 -10.24 -4.15 -10.41
N GLU A 65 -9.89 -2.92 -10.77
CA GLU A 65 -9.13 -2.55 -11.98
C GLU A 65 -9.71 -3.17 -13.28
N ASN A 66 -11.01 -3.42 -13.31
CA ASN A 66 -11.67 -4.04 -14.45
C ASN A 66 -11.86 -3.02 -15.58
N LYS A 67 -11.25 -3.28 -16.74
CA LYS A 67 -11.31 -2.36 -17.91
C LYS A 67 -12.70 -2.18 -18.49
N GLU A 68 -13.54 -3.21 -18.44
CA GLU A 68 -14.92 -3.13 -18.93
C GLU A 68 -15.77 -2.26 -17.99
N GLU A 69 -15.62 -2.44 -16.67
CA GLU A 69 -16.24 -1.58 -15.67
C GLU A 69 -15.76 -0.14 -15.81
N TYR A 70 -14.46 0.06 -16.00
CA TYR A 70 -13.88 1.39 -16.22
C TYR A 70 -14.51 2.09 -17.42
N SER A 71 -14.58 1.43 -18.57
CA SER A 71 -15.16 2.02 -19.80
C SER A 71 -16.63 2.43 -19.62
N ARG A 72 -17.38 1.68 -18.81
CA ARG A 72 -18.80 1.94 -18.53
C ARG A 72 -19.03 3.01 -17.47
N MET A 73 -18.21 3.03 -16.41
CA MET A 73 -18.48 3.81 -15.19
C MET A 73 -17.70 5.14 -15.14
N TYR A 74 -16.51 5.18 -15.75
CA TYR A 74 -15.63 6.36 -15.66
C TYR A 74 -16.25 7.63 -16.26
N PRO A 75 -17.00 7.60 -17.38
CA PRO A 75 -17.67 8.80 -17.90
C PRO A 75 -18.64 9.44 -16.92
N ALA A 76 -19.30 8.66 -16.07
CA ALA A 76 -20.26 9.19 -15.09
C ALA A 76 -19.61 10.11 -14.03
N PHE A 77 -18.28 10.09 -13.87
CA PHE A 77 -17.61 11.07 -12.99
C PHE A 77 -17.73 12.50 -13.52
N GLU A 78 -17.65 12.69 -14.84
CA GLU A 78 -17.81 14.02 -15.44
C GLU A 78 -19.24 14.54 -15.30
N GLU A 79 -20.24 13.67 -15.55
CA GLU A 79 -21.65 14.00 -15.35
C GLU A 79 -21.94 14.41 -13.89
N ARG A 80 -21.37 13.70 -12.93
CA ARG A 80 -21.52 14.03 -11.50
C ARG A 80 -20.85 15.34 -11.14
N ILE A 81 -19.66 15.61 -11.69
CA ILE A 81 -18.97 16.90 -11.48
C ILE A 81 -19.84 18.04 -11.96
N GLN A 82 -20.41 17.97 -13.18
CA GLN A 82 -21.32 18.99 -13.72
C GLN A 82 -22.55 19.16 -12.82
N LEU A 83 -23.12 18.08 -12.33
CA LEU A 83 -24.26 18.13 -11.42
C LEU A 83 -23.91 18.78 -10.07
N LEU A 84 -22.74 18.45 -9.50
CA LEU A 84 -22.25 19.04 -8.25
C LEU A 84 -21.93 20.54 -8.41
N GLU A 85 -21.47 20.99 -9.60
CA GLU A 85 -21.24 22.41 -9.91
C GLU A 85 -22.51 23.26 -9.85
N ALA A 86 -23.67 22.66 -10.15
CA ALA A 86 -24.96 23.33 -10.08
C ALA A 86 -25.49 23.53 -8.64
N GLY A 87 -24.82 22.99 -7.66
CA GLY A 87 -25.24 23.08 -6.25
C GLY A 87 -25.00 24.44 -5.60
N PRO A 88 -25.63 24.69 -4.42
CA PRO A 88 -25.53 25.97 -3.70
C PRO A 88 -24.09 26.22 -3.21
N LYS A 89 -23.49 27.31 -3.72
CA LYS A 89 -22.07 27.68 -3.45
C LYS A 89 -21.80 28.06 -1.99
N GLN A 90 -22.83 28.41 -1.24
CA GLN A 90 -22.76 28.79 0.17
C GLN A 90 -22.63 27.55 1.09
N SER A 91 -22.83 26.35 0.56
CA SER A 91 -22.67 25.12 1.31
C SER A 91 -21.20 24.70 1.42
N PRO A 92 -20.72 24.28 2.60
CA PRO A 92 -19.37 23.73 2.73
C PRO A 92 -19.17 22.42 1.92
N TYR A 93 -20.26 21.76 1.58
CA TYR A 93 -20.24 20.56 0.74
C TYR A 93 -20.00 20.85 -0.75
N HIS A 94 -20.23 22.10 -1.24
CA HIS A 94 -20.09 22.41 -2.67
C HIS A 94 -18.67 22.16 -3.17
N LEU A 95 -17.70 22.92 -2.66
CA LEU A 95 -16.29 22.74 -3.07
C LEU A 95 -15.72 21.40 -2.59
N TYR A 96 -16.18 20.92 -1.44
CA TYR A 96 -15.77 19.62 -0.88
C TYR A 96 -16.15 18.44 -1.79
N SER A 97 -17.40 18.40 -2.27
CA SER A 97 -17.89 17.32 -3.14
C SER A 97 -17.21 17.33 -4.50
N LEU A 98 -17.01 18.54 -5.07
CA LEU A 98 -16.25 18.72 -6.31
C LEU A 98 -14.80 18.24 -6.15
N ALA A 99 -14.13 18.64 -5.07
CA ALA A 99 -12.77 18.21 -4.78
C ALA A 99 -12.66 16.67 -4.69
N LEU A 100 -13.60 16.04 -4.01
CA LEU A 100 -13.66 14.57 -3.89
C LEU A 100 -13.88 13.89 -5.24
N ALA A 101 -14.83 14.37 -6.04
CA ALA A 101 -15.09 13.80 -7.36
C ALA A 101 -13.84 13.86 -8.27
N HIS A 102 -13.11 14.98 -8.25
CA HIS A 102 -11.83 15.10 -8.95
C HIS A 102 -10.73 14.20 -8.35
N LEU A 103 -10.66 14.08 -7.03
CA LEU A 103 -9.69 13.17 -6.38
C LEU A 103 -9.96 11.71 -6.76
N HIS A 104 -11.22 11.26 -6.71
CA HIS A 104 -11.61 9.90 -7.12
C HIS A 104 -11.23 9.66 -8.58
N LYS A 105 -11.58 10.60 -9.48
CA LYS A 105 -11.24 10.53 -10.91
C LYS A 105 -9.74 10.44 -11.13
N SER A 106 -8.94 11.25 -10.40
CA SER A 106 -7.47 11.21 -10.43
C SER A 106 -6.90 9.86 -10.02
N LEU A 107 -7.34 9.31 -8.88
CA LEU A 107 -6.85 8.03 -8.37
C LEU A 107 -7.20 6.85 -9.28
N ILE A 108 -8.39 6.87 -9.88
CA ILE A 108 -8.77 5.88 -10.91
C ILE A 108 -7.89 6.05 -12.14
N ALA A 109 -7.66 7.27 -12.63
CA ALA A 109 -6.84 7.54 -13.81
C ALA A 109 -5.41 6.99 -13.65
N ILE A 110 -4.80 7.09 -12.44
CA ILE A 110 -3.51 6.46 -12.13
C ILE A 110 -3.58 4.94 -12.32
N ARG A 111 -4.63 4.28 -11.82
CA ARG A 111 -4.81 2.83 -11.95
C ARG A 111 -4.89 2.37 -13.40
N PHE A 112 -5.41 3.23 -14.29
CA PHE A 112 -5.57 2.92 -15.71
C PHE A 112 -4.52 3.60 -16.61
N ASN A 113 -3.36 4.01 -16.03
CA ASN A 113 -2.20 4.60 -16.73
C ASN A 113 -2.48 5.94 -17.44
N LYS A 114 -3.48 6.69 -16.99
CA LYS A 114 -3.84 8.02 -17.49
C LYS A 114 -3.15 9.12 -16.67
N ASN A 115 -1.82 9.07 -16.58
CA ASN A 115 -1.04 9.87 -15.63
C ASN A 115 -1.20 11.38 -15.81
N PHE A 116 -1.36 11.87 -17.04
CA PHE A 116 -1.54 13.30 -17.30
C PHE A 116 -2.91 13.79 -16.79
N GLU A 117 -3.98 13.06 -17.11
CA GLU A 117 -5.34 13.34 -16.62
C GLU A 117 -5.37 13.29 -15.08
N ALA A 118 -4.73 12.27 -14.51
CA ALA A 118 -4.60 12.12 -13.07
C ALA A 118 -3.96 13.34 -12.39
N ALA A 119 -2.87 13.85 -12.95
CA ALA A 119 -2.16 15.01 -12.39
C ALA A 119 -3.01 16.29 -12.43
N LEU A 120 -3.79 16.51 -13.50
CA LEU A 120 -4.70 17.66 -13.63
C LEU A 120 -5.83 17.59 -12.59
N ASP A 121 -6.50 16.43 -12.48
CA ASP A 121 -7.59 16.24 -11.53
C ASP A 121 -7.07 16.28 -10.07
N PHE A 122 -5.89 15.73 -9.79
CA PHE A 122 -5.25 15.83 -8.48
C PHE A 122 -5.01 17.29 -8.08
N ARG A 123 -4.43 18.08 -8.99
CA ARG A 123 -4.20 19.51 -8.75
C ARG A 123 -5.51 20.26 -8.52
N LYS A 124 -6.53 20.00 -9.35
CA LYS A 124 -7.85 20.65 -9.21
C LYS A 124 -8.47 20.31 -7.86
N ALA A 125 -8.45 19.03 -7.44
CA ALA A 125 -8.93 18.60 -6.14
C ALA A 125 -8.21 19.31 -4.98
N PHE A 126 -6.89 19.39 -5.03
CA PHE A 126 -6.09 20.05 -3.99
C PHE A 126 -6.43 21.52 -3.81
N LEU A 127 -6.56 22.26 -4.93
CA LEU A 127 -6.92 23.68 -4.90
C LEU A 127 -8.34 23.91 -4.40
N LEU A 128 -9.29 23.04 -4.76
CA LEU A 128 -10.67 23.08 -4.27
C LEU A 128 -10.74 22.81 -2.76
N PHE A 129 -10.01 21.81 -2.24
CA PHE A 129 -9.94 21.59 -0.79
C PHE A 129 -9.30 22.76 -0.05
N LYS A 130 -8.26 23.39 -0.59
CA LYS A 130 -7.68 24.62 0.00
C LYS A 130 -8.70 25.77 0.03
N ALA A 131 -9.42 25.97 -1.07
CA ALA A 131 -10.45 26.99 -1.14
C ALA A 131 -11.59 26.72 -0.15
N ASN A 132 -12.03 25.45 -0.04
CA ASN A 132 -13.06 25.05 0.92
C ASN A 132 -12.61 25.29 2.36
N LYS A 133 -11.37 24.92 2.70
CA LYS A 133 -10.81 25.16 4.05
C LYS A 133 -10.74 26.63 4.41
N LYS A 134 -10.42 27.49 3.41
CA LYS A 134 -10.40 28.94 3.60
C LYS A 134 -11.81 29.51 3.82
N ALA A 135 -12.78 29.07 3.01
CA ALA A 135 -14.17 29.56 3.11
C ALA A 135 -14.92 29.00 4.33
N PHE A 136 -14.65 27.76 4.71
CA PHE A 136 -15.35 27.04 5.79
C PHE A 136 -14.33 26.39 6.76
N PRO A 137 -13.62 27.19 7.58
CA PRO A 137 -12.52 26.67 8.43
C PRO A 137 -12.97 25.64 9.48
N ASN A 138 -14.25 25.67 9.87
CA ASN A 138 -14.85 24.76 10.84
C ASN A 138 -15.44 23.47 10.21
N PHE A 139 -15.42 23.35 8.87
CA PHE A 139 -15.85 22.14 8.19
C PHE A 139 -14.68 21.14 8.15
N THR A 140 -14.57 20.33 9.18
CA THR A 140 -13.42 19.46 9.47
C THR A 140 -13.25 18.27 8.50
N PRO A 141 -14.26 17.75 7.76
CA PRO A 141 -14.04 16.72 6.74
C PRO A 141 -12.98 17.11 5.68
N THR A 142 -12.87 18.41 5.37
CA THR A 142 -11.82 18.91 4.46
C THR A 142 -10.41 18.60 4.97
N ASP A 143 -10.19 18.59 6.27
CA ASP A 143 -8.86 18.36 6.86
C ASP A 143 -8.31 16.95 6.56
N VAL A 144 -9.18 15.96 6.37
CA VAL A 144 -8.77 14.60 6.04
C VAL A 144 -8.09 14.55 4.67
N TYR A 145 -8.79 15.00 3.63
CA TYR A 145 -8.28 14.89 2.25
C TYR A 145 -7.19 15.91 1.95
N LEU A 146 -7.32 17.12 2.49
CA LEU A 146 -6.23 18.10 2.43
C LEU A 146 -4.98 17.57 3.13
N GLY A 147 -5.13 16.90 4.26
CA GLY A 147 -4.04 16.25 4.99
C GLY A 147 -3.38 15.13 4.19
N ILE A 148 -4.18 14.22 3.61
CA ILE A 148 -3.69 13.15 2.74
C ILE A 148 -2.88 13.74 1.58
N MET A 149 -3.46 14.69 0.85
CA MET A 149 -2.81 15.29 -0.33
C MET A 149 -1.55 16.08 0.05
N THR A 150 -1.58 16.80 1.18
CA THR A 150 -0.41 17.52 1.72
C THR A 150 0.73 16.55 2.07
N SER A 151 0.42 15.39 2.64
CA SER A 151 1.41 14.35 2.92
C SER A 151 1.99 13.75 1.63
N VAL A 152 1.15 13.46 0.63
CA VAL A 152 1.58 12.95 -0.69
C VAL A 152 2.50 13.97 -1.38
N ILE A 153 2.13 15.25 -1.42
CA ILE A 153 2.98 16.32 -1.99
C ILE A 153 4.32 16.40 -1.24
N GLY A 154 4.31 16.21 0.06
CA GLY A 154 5.52 16.17 0.90
C GLY A 154 6.50 15.05 0.56
N THR A 155 6.08 14.01 -0.17
CA THR A 155 6.97 12.94 -0.66
C THR A 155 7.75 13.32 -1.92
N ILE A 156 7.37 14.39 -2.61
CA ILE A 156 8.05 14.85 -3.82
C ILE A 156 9.50 15.22 -3.46
N PRO A 157 10.51 14.64 -4.16
CA PRO A 157 11.92 14.93 -3.89
C PRO A 157 12.23 16.43 -3.98
N LYS A 158 13.13 16.92 -3.13
CA LYS A 158 13.48 18.35 -3.03
C LYS A 158 13.81 19.00 -4.38
N GLY A 159 14.49 18.28 -5.27
CA GLY A 159 14.84 18.77 -6.62
C GLY A 159 13.62 19.04 -7.53
N TYR A 160 12.45 18.49 -7.23
CA TYR A 160 11.22 18.66 -8.01
C TYR A 160 10.13 19.46 -7.27
N GLN A 161 10.34 19.82 -6.00
CA GLN A 161 9.35 20.56 -5.20
C GLN A 161 9.01 21.92 -5.80
N TRP A 162 9.95 22.56 -6.51
CA TRP A 162 9.71 23.84 -7.17
C TRP A 162 8.59 23.75 -8.23
N MET A 163 8.48 22.63 -8.97
CA MET A 163 7.40 22.42 -9.94
C MET A 163 6.04 22.32 -9.23
N ALA A 164 5.97 21.58 -8.13
CA ALA A 164 4.76 21.49 -7.33
C ALA A 164 4.36 22.88 -6.78
N ASN A 165 5.33 23.67 -6.32
CA ASN A 165 5.09 25.04 -5.82
C ASN A 165 4.54 25.96 -6.90
N VAL A 166 5.11 25.93 -8.12
CA VAL A 166 4.60 26.72 -9.27
C VAL A 166 3.15 26.33 -9.59
N LEU A 167 2.79 25.06 -9.39
CA LEU A 167 1.42 24.58 -9.57
C LEU A 167 0.49 24.88 -8.37
N GLY A 168 0.96 25.61 -7.36
CA GLY A 168 0.21 25.96 -6.15
C GLY A 168 0.07 24.82 -5.15
N MET A 169 0.82 23.72 -5.32
CA MET A 169 0.81 22.55 -4.47
C MET A 169 2.02 22.57 -3.52
N THR A 170 1.77 22.81 -2.24
CA THR A 170 2.79 22.78 -1.19
C THR A 170 2.39 21.77 -0.12
N GLY A 171 3.35 21.05 0.45
CA GLY A 171 3.03 20.08 1.49
C GLY A 171 4.26 19.55 2.23
N LYS A 172 4.02 19.15 3.50
CA LYS A 172 4.96 18.39 4.31
C LYS A 172 4.23 17.20 4.92
N ILE A 173 4.91 16.07 4.97
CA ILE A 173 4.36 14.82 5.53
C ILE A 173 3.82 15.04 6.95
N SER A 174 4.60 15.70 7.84
CA SER A 174 4.20 15.94 9.22
C SER A 174 2.96 16.82 9.35
N GLU A 175 2.82 17.86 8.52
CA GLU A 175 1.67 18.76 8.52
C GLU A 175 0.41 18.02 8.05
N GLY A 176 0.52 17.25 6.95
CA GLY A 176 -0.61 16.48 6.44
C GLY A 176 -1.08 15.39 7.41
N ASN A 177 -0.14 14.62 7.98
CA ASN A 177 -0.48 13.59 8.96
C ASN A 177 -1.11 14.18 10.24
N ALA A 178 -0.66 15.38 10.67
CA ALA A 178 -1.25 16.07 11.82
C ALA A 178 -2.70 16.50 11.55
N LEU A 179 -3.04 16.94 10.34
CA LEU A 179 -4.42 17.27 9.96
C LEU A 179 -5.34 16.04 10.05
N VAL A 180 -4.91 14.91 9.49
CA VAL A 180 -5.70 13.66 9.53
C VAL A 180 -5.88 13.20 10.99
N LEU A 181 -4.82 13.20 11.80
CA LEU A 181 -4.89 12.81 13.20
C LEU A 181 -5.77 13.75 14.02
N LYS A 182 -5.70 15.06 13.75
CA LYS A 182 -6.59 16.05 14.38
C LYS A 182 -8.06 15.74 14.11
N TYR A 183 -8.40 15.41 12.86
CA TYR A 183 -9.76 15.00 12.51
C TYR A 183 -10.19 13.72 13.24
N ILE A 184 -9.35 12.68 13.26
CA ILE A 184 -9.65 11.41 13.97
C ILE A 184 -9.97 11.67 15.44
N ASN A 185 -9.30 12.63 16.07
CA ASN A 185 -9.50 12.99 17.50
C ASN A 185 -10.59 14.05 17.71
N SER A 186 -11.19 14.60 16.66
CA SER A 186 -12.25 15.61 16.80
C SER A 186 -13.54 15.01 17.33
N LYS A 187 -14.34 15.87 17.97
CA LYS A 187 -15.66 15.53 18.51
C LYS A 187 -16.72 16.53 18.01
N ASP A 188 -16.45 17.23 16.92
CA ASP A 188 -17.39 18.18 16.34
C ASP A 188 -18.52 17.48 15.57
N ALA A 189 -19.48 18.25 15.08
CA ALA A 189 -20.66 17.74 14.37
C ALA A 189 -20.32 16.96 13.07
N TYR A 190 -19.09 17.07 12.58
CA TYR A 190 -18.63 16.43 11.33
C TYR A 190 -17.70 15.22 11.58
N SER A 191 -17.38 14.91 12.84
CA SER A 191 -16.33 13.95 13.22
C SER A 191 -16.56 12.51 12.72
N ASN A 192 -17.78 12.17 12.28
CA ASN A 192 -18.12 10.85 11.74
C ASN A 192 -18.21 10.81 10.20
N GLN A 193 -18.23 11.97 9.51
CA GLN A 193 -18.57 12.01 8.08
C GLN A 193 -17.56 11.34 7.16
N CYS A 194 -16.26 11.34 7.50
CA CYS A 194 -15.22 10.62 6.76
C CYS A 194 -14.28 9.84 7.69
N ARG A 195 -14.82 9.41 8.85
CA ARG A 195 -14.04 8.75 9.89
C ARG A 195 -13.44 7.42 9.42
N ASN A 196 -14.20 6.59 8.70
CA ASN A 196 -13.70 5.31 8.19
C ASN A 196 -12.49 5.50 7.27
N GLU A 197 -12.53 6.48 6.38
CA GLU A 197 -11.40 6.75 5.49
C GLU A 197 -10.21 7.35 6.22
N ALA A 198 -10.45 8.25 7.18
CA ALA A 198 -9.37 8.79 8.01
C ALA A 198 -8.66 7.67 8.79
N LEU A 199 -9.40 6.73 9.37
CA LEU A 199 -8.88 5.56 10.07
C LEU A 199 -8.18 4.58 9.13
N PHE A 200 -8.65 4.44 7.88
CA PHE A 200 -8.01 3.62 6.86
C PHE A 200 -6.67 4.21 6.39
N VAL A 201 -6.63 5.50 6.10
CA VAL A 201 -5.48 6.11 5.46
C VAL A 201 -4.36 6.46 6.44
N TYR A 202 -4.69 6.85 7.67
CA TYR A 202 -3.69 7.33 8.64
C TYR A 202 -2.57 6.32 8.93
N PRO A 203 -2.84 5.01 9.17
CA PRO A 203 -1.79 4.01 9.33
C PRO A 203 -0.85 3.91 8.12
N TYR A 204 -1.37 4.01 6.89
CA TYR A 204 -0.54 4.01 5.68
C TYR A 204 0.35 5.25 5.59
N LEU A 205 -0.17 6.44 5.93
CA LEU A 205 0.63 7.67 5.95
C LEU A 205 1.79 7.56 6.93
N VAL A 206 1.53 7.07 8.14
CA VAL A 206 2.55 6.90 9.17
C VAL A 206 3.57 5.83 8.79
N MET A 207 3.11 4.67 8.28
CA MET A 207 3.99 3.59 7.89
C MET A 207 4.87 3.97 6.71
N ASN A 208 4.27 4.46 5.62
CA ASN A 208 4.98 4.60 4.35
C ASN A 208 5.71 5.94 4.22
N PHE A 209 5.21 7.02 4.82
CA PHE A 209 5.79 8.36 4.66
C PHE A 209 6.62 8.81 5.87
N GLU A 210 6.19 8.49 7.09
CA GLU A 210 7.02 8.73 8.28
C GLU A 210 8.03 7.60 8.53
N GLY A 211 7.78 6.39 8.01
CA GLY A 211 8.59 5.19 8.30
C GLY A 211 8.48 4.72 9.75
N ASN A 212 7.43 5.11 10.47
CA ASN A 212 7.30 4.84 11.90
C ASN A 212 6.42 3.62 12.18
N LYS A 213 7.04 2.44 12.10
CA LYS A 213 6.40 1.15 12.34
C LYS A 213 5.72 1.08 13.71
N LYS A 214 6.42 1.50 14.79
CA LYS A 214 5.87 1.44 16.15
C LYS A 214 4.60 2.29 16.28
N LYS A 215 4.65 3.54 15.85
CA LYS A 215 3.49 4.45 15.88
C LYS A 215 2.30 3.89 15.11
N THR A 216 2.55 3.24 13.97
CA THR A 216 1.50 2.62 13.15
C THR A 216 0.80 1.49 13.89
N PHE A 217 1.54 0.54 14.45
CA PHE A 217 0.91 -0.59 15.14
C PHE A 217 0.34 -0.22 16.49
N ASP A 218 0.96 0.70 17.25
CA ASP A 218 0.36 1.28 18.46
C ASP A 218 -1.00 1.94 18.15
N PHE A 219 -1.12 2.62 17.00
CA PHE A 219 -2.38 3.20 16.58
C PHE A 219 -3.42 2.14 16.21
N ILE A 220 -3.01 1.12 15.43
CA ILE A 220 -3.91 0.02 15.04
C ILE A 220 -4.43 -0.72 16.28
N GLU A 221 -3.57 -1.06 17.23
CA GLU A 221 -3.94 -1.81 18.43
C GLU A 221 -4.83 -0.99 19.39
N LYS A 222 -4.67 0.33 19.43
CA LYS A 222 -5.53 1.22 20.24
C LYS A 222 -6.86 1.55 19.58
N THR A 223 -6.97 1.40 18.28
CA THR A 223 -8.21 1.69 17.55
C THR A 223 -9.09 0.44 17.53
N ASN A 224 -10.32 0.59 18.04
CA ASN A 224 -11.28 -0.51 18.03
C ASN A 224 -11.88 -0.65 16.60
N TYR A 225 -11.15 -1.30 15.70
CA TYR A 225 -11.61 -1.59 14.34
C TYR A 225 -12.61 -2.75 14.33
N ASP A 226 -13.72 -2.60 13.61
CA ASP A 226 -14.54 -3.74 13.21
C ASP A 226 -13.89 -4.43 11.99
N LEU A 227 -12.99 -5.36 12.27
CA LEU A 227 -12.26 -6.10 11.22
C LEU A 227 -13.07 -7.26 10.62
N VAL A 228 -14.26 -7.55 11.14
CA VAL A 228 -15.16 -8.56 10.58
C VAL A 228 -16.08 -7.95 9.53
N ASN A 229 -16.67 -6.79 9.79
CA ASN A 229 -17.70 -6.19 8.94
C ASN A 229 -17.22 -4.96 8.15
N ASN A 230 -16.08 -4.37 8.50
CA ASN A 230 -15.46 -3.33 7.68
C ASN A 230 -14.29 -3.90 6.89
N HIS A 231 -14.57 -4.38 5.67
CA HIS A 231 -13.56 -4.99 4.80
C HIS A 231 -12.45 -4.04 4.36
N LEU A 232 -12.70 -2.72 4.31
CA LEU A 232 -11.66 -1.74 4.00
C LEU A 232 -10.61 -1.67 5.13
N HIS A 233 -11.06 -1.62 6.39
CA HIS A 233 -10.18 -1.64 7.55
C HIS A 233 -9.48 -3.00 7.70
N ALA A 234 -10.20 -4.10 7.49
CA ALA A 234 -9.63 -5.44 7.53
C ALA A 234 -8.52 -5.60 6.47
N TYR A 235 -8.76 -5.12 5.24
CA TYR A 235 -7.76 -5.16 4.17
C TYR A 235 -6.50 -4.35 4.52
N MET A 236 -6.67 -3.11 4.98
CA MET A 236 -5.56 -2.26 5.42
C MET A 236 -4.73 -2.94 6.52
N THR A 237 -5.39 -3.46 7.53
CA THR A 237 -4.73 -4.09 8.68
C THR A 237 -4.00 -5.38 8.27
N THR A 238 -4.64 -6.23 7.45
CA THR A 238 -4.03 -7.44 6.87
C THR A 238 -2.78 -7.10 6.08
N ASN A 239 -2.87 -6.13 5.17
CA ASN A 239 -1.76 -5.71 4.32
C ASN A 239 -0.59 -5.15 5.15
N LEU A 240 -0.85 -4.29 6.14
CA LEU A 240 0.19 -3.76 7.02
C LEU A 240 0.86 -4.85 7.87
N TYR A 241 0.11 -5.79 8.41
CA TYR A 241 0.69 -6.92 9.16
C TYR A 241 1.53 -7.83 8.26
N LEU A 242 1.02 -8.19 7.08
CA LEU A 242 1.72 -9.05 6.13
C LEU A 242 3.07 -8.44 5.71
N ASN A 243 3.07 -7.16 5.33
CA ASN A 243 4.27 -6.44 4.90
C ASN A 243 5.26 -6.14 6.06
N ASN A 244 4.89 -6.46 7.31
CA ASN A 244 5.71 -6.22 8.48
C ASN A 244 6.01 -7.47 9.31
N GLN A 245 6.17 -8.62 8.65
CA GLN A 245 6.54 -9.90 9.25
C GLN A 245 5.55 -10.39 10.32
N GLN A 246 4.25 -10.22 10.09
CA GLN A 246 3.19 -10.70 10.99
C GLN A 246 2.13 -11.48 10.20
N SER A 247 2.59 -12.43 9.35
CA SER A 247 1.72 -13.20 8.44
C SER A 247 0.62 -13.97 9.18
N GLN A 248 0.88 -14.44 10.40
CA GLN A 248 -0.13 -15.13 11.20
C GLN A 248 -1.30 -14.20 11.56
N LYS A 249 -1.02 -12.98 12.03
CA LYS A 249 -2.07 -11.99 12.32
C LYS A 249 -2.83 -11.58 11.06
N ALA A 250 -2.10 -11.39 9.94
CA ALA A 250 -2.71 -11.07 8.65
C ALA A 250 -3.69 -12.17 8.21
N LEU A 251 -3.28 -13.43 8.27
CA LEU A 251 -4.11 -14.57 7.91
C LEU A 251 -5.33 -14.71 8.82
N GLN A 252 -5.17 -14.50 10.13
CA GLN A 252 -6.27 -14.54 11.09
C GLN A 252 -7.36 -13.52 10.71
N ILE A 253 -6.98 -12.27 10.39
CA ILE A 253 -7.94 -11.23 9.98
C ILE A 253 -8.59 -11.62 8.64
N ALA A 254 -7.81 -11.96 7.62
CA ALA A 254 -8.33 -12.30 6.31
C ALA A 254 -9.30 -13.51 6.33
N SER A 255 -9.11 -14.43 7.29
CA SER A 255 -10.00 -15.58 7.47
C SER A 255 -11.24 -15.30 8.32
N SER A 256 -11.30 -14.17 9.03
CA SER A 256 -12.41 -13.82 9.91
C SER A 256 -13.43 -12.85 9.30
N ILE A 257 -13.16 -12.34 8.09
CA ILE A 257 -14.07 -11.39 7.43
C ILE A 257 -15.46 -11.99 7.17
N ASN A 258 -16.49 -11.16 7.24
CA ASN A 258 -17.86 -11.56 6.94
C ASN A 258 -17.99 -11.92 5.43
N PRO A 259 -18.34 -13.18 5.08
CA PRO A 259 -18.36 -13.64 3.70
C PRO A 259 -19.64 -13.29 2.91
N SER A 260 -20.47 -12.37 3.41
CA SER A 260 -21.73 -11.99 2.78
C SER A 260 -21.53 -11.45 1.36
N ASN A 261 -22.46 -11.80 0.44
CA ASN A 261 -22.51 -11.28 -0.93
C ASN A 261 -22.89 -9.78 -1.03
N GLN A 262 -23.19 -9.14 0.09
CA GLN A 262 -23.40 -7.68 0.17
C GLN A 262 -22.10 -6.89 0.03
N TYR A 263 -20.94 -7.55 0.18
CA TYR A 263 -19.64 -6.92 0.01
C TYR A 263 -19.17 -6.95 -1.45
N LEU A 264 -18.31 -5.99 -1.79
CA LEU A 264 -17.56 -6.02 -3.05
C LEU A 264 -16.70 -7.29 -3.10
N THR A 265 -16.84 -8.06 -4.19
CA THR A 265 -15.91 -9.17 -4.43
C THR A 265 -14.51 -8.59 -4.65
N LEU A 266 -13.60 -8.90 -3.75
CA LEU A 266 -12.23 -8.37 -3.77
C LEU A 266 -11.23 -9.52 -3.97
N PRO A 267 -10.70 -9.72 -5.20
CA PRO A 267 -9.72 -10.77 -5.48
C PRO A 267 -8.43 -10.64 -4.64
N PHE A 268 -8.11 -9.44 -4.18
CA PHE A 268 -6.93 -9.18 -3.33
C PHE A 268 -6.92 -9.97 -2.02
N TRP A 269 -8.08 -10.44 -1.51
CA TRP A 269 -8.08 -11.37 -0.37
C TRP A 269 -7.33 -12.66 -0.68
N GLN A 270 -7.49 -13.18 -1.90
CA GLN A 270 -6.77 -14.37 -2.34
C GLN A 270 -5.26 -14.11 -2.47
N LEU A 271 -4.87 -12.92 -2.91
CA LEU A 271 -3.46 -12.51 -2.97
C LEU A 271 -2.83 -12.44 -1.58
N GLU A 272 -3.46 -11.72 -0.63
CA GLU A 272 -2.96 -11.54 0.74
C GLU A 272 -2.87 -12.90 1.48
N MET A 273 -3.90 -13.73 1.37
CA MET A 273 -3.90 -15.08 1.93
C MET A 273 -2.83 -15.96 1.27
N GLY A 274 -2.64 -15.85 -0.04
CA GLY A 274 -1.62 -16.57 -0.78
C GLY A 274 -0.22 -16.25 -0.29
N TYR A 275 0.08 -14.99 -0.04
CA TYR A 275 1.36 -14.55 0.54
C TYR A 275 1.52 -15.02 1.99
N ALA A 276 0.48 -14.89 2.82
CA ALA A 276 0.53 -15.33 4.20
C ALA A 276 0.78 -16.84 4.32
N TYR A 277 0.10 -17.66 3.50
CA TYR A 277 0.32 -19.09 3.44
C TYR A 277 1.70 -19.45 2.91
N LEU A 278 2.19 -18.76 1.88
CA LEU A 278 3.51 -19.00 1.32
C LEU A 278 4.61 -18.70 2.35
N ASN A 279 4.46 -17.61 3.09
CA ASN A 279 5.37 -17.24 4.16
C ASN A 279 5.39 -18.25 5.32
N ASP A 280 4.34 -19.02 5.52
CA ASP A 280 4.25 -20.13 6.49
C ASP A 280 4.59 -21.51 5.86
N LEU A 281 5.09 -21.52 4.63
CA LEU A 281 5.34 -22.71 3.82
C LEU A 281 4.16 -23.67 3.68
N LYS A 282 2.93 -23.18 3.83
CA LYS A 282 1.68 -23.89 3.51
C LYS A 282 1.46 -23.90 2.01
N ILE A 283 2.30 -24.66 1.32
CA ILE A 283 2.52 -24.57 -0.13
C ILE A 283 1.24 -24.78 -0.95
N ASP A 284 0.42 -25.80 -0.61
CA ASP A 284 -0.79 -26.09 -1.37
C ASP A 284 -1.89 -25.03 -1.17
N ALA A 285 -2.04 -24.53 0.06
CA ALA A 285 -2.96 -23.43 0.35
C ALA A 285 -2.52 -22.14 -0.36
N ALA A 286 -1.22 -21.82 -0.34
CA ALA A 286 -0.65 -20.68 -1.05
C ALA A 286 -0.91 -20.77 -2.57
N LYS A 287 -0.65 -21.95 -3.14
CA LYS A 287 -0.89 -22.23 -4.57
C LYS A 287 -2.35 -22.00 -4.95
N THR A 288 -3.28 -22.58 -4.19
CA THR A 288 -4.71 -22.44 -4.43
C THR A 288 -5.14 -20.96 -4.39
N ALA A 289 -4.75 -20.25 -3.35
CA ALA A 289 -5.10 -18.84 -3.18
C ALA A 289 -4.52 -17.97 -4.32
N LEU A 290 -3.24 -18.11 -4.66
CA LEU A 290 -2.62 -17.35 -5.75
C LEU A 290 -3.20 -17.71 -7.12
N GLN A 291 -3.56 -18.97 -7.37
CA GLN A 291 -4.25 -19.39 -8.60
C GLN A 291 -5.64 -18.76 -8.70
N ASN A 292 -6.38 -18.70 -7.59
CA ASN A 292 -7.67 -18.02 -7.54
C ASN A 292 -7.53 -16.52 -7.82
N PHE A 293 -6.50 -15.86 -7.28
CA PHE A 293 -6.21 -14.46 -7.58
C PHE A 293 -5.98 -14.24 -9.07
N VAL A 294 -4.99 -14.91 -9.67
CA VAL A 294 -4.66 -14.70 -11.10
C VAL A 294 -5.75 -15.18 -12.04
N GLY A 295 -6.64 -16.05 -11.60
CA GLY A 295 -7.81 -16.53 -12.37
C GLY A 295 -9.00 -15.58 -12.32
N SER A 296 -9.22 -14.87 -11.23
CA SER A 296 -10.39 -13.99 -11.03
C SER A 296 -10.09 -12.50 -11.22
N PHE A 297 -8.88 -12.04 -10.92
CA PHE A 297 -8.52 -10.64 -11.02
C PHE A 297 -8.41 -10.20 -12.49
N LYS A 298 -9.07 -9.09 -12.83
CA LYS A 298 -9.11 -8.54 -14.20
C LYS A 298 -8.14 -7.37 -14.40
N GLY A 299 -7.51 -6.91 -13.32
CA GLY A 299 -6.54 -5.82 -13.33
C GLY A 299 -5.12 -6.26 -13.69
N GLN A 300 -4.16 -5.40 -13.42
CA GLN A 300 -2.77 -5.57 -13.84
C GLN A 300 -1.76 -5.55 -12.69
N PHE A 301 -2.12 -4.96 -11.54
CA PHE A 301 -1.21 -4.79 -10.39
C PHE A 301 -1.04 -6.10 -9.62
N TYR A 302 0.18 -6.38 -9.20
CA TYR A 302 0.59 -7.60 -8.48
C TYR A 302 0.42 -8.91 -9.25
N VAL A 303 0.08 -8.86 -10.54
CA VAL A 303 -0.10 -10.05 -11.39
C VAL A 303 1.24 -10.72 -11.67
N LYS A 304 2.28 -9.94 -11.99
CA LYS A 304 3.63 -10.48 -12.20
C LYS A 304 4.18 -11.09 -10.92
N ASP A 305 4.02 -10.41 -9.80
CA ASP A 305 4.49 -10.89 -8.51
C ASP A 305 3.77 -12.17 -8.08
N ALA A 306 2.45 -12.27 -8.28
CA ALA A 306 1.70 -13.48 -8.01
C ALA A 306 2.16 -14.67 -8.86
N PHE A 307 2.44 -14.46 -10.16
CA PHE A 307 3.01 -15.51 -11.02
C PHE A 307 4.44 -15.88 -10.61
N GLU A 308 5.25 -14.94 -10.13
CA GLU A 308 6.55 -15.26 -9.56
C GLU A 308 6.42 -16.18 -8.35
N LYS A 309 5.51 -15.89 -7.42
CA LYS A 309 5.27 -16.75 -6.24
C LYS A 309 4.76 -18.14 -6.66
N LEU A 310 3.87 -18.22 -7.63
CA LEU A 310 3.45 -19.51 -8.21
C LEU A 310 4.62 -20.26 -8.86
N SER A 311 5.55 -19.56 -9.52
CA SER A 311 6.76 -20.18 -10.06
C SER A 311 7.68 -20.74 -8.98
N TRP A 312 7.84 -20.03 -7.85
CA TRP A 312 8.61 -20.51 -6.70
C TRP A 312 7.96 -21.75 -6.06
N ILE A 313 6.63 -21.74 -5.92
CA ILE A 313 5.88 -22.89 -5.39
C ILE A 313 6.14 -24.14 -6.26
N ALA A 314 5.96 -24.04 -7.57
CA ALA A 314 6.20 -25.15 -8.48
C ALA A 314 7.66 -25.62 -8.42
N TYR A 315 8.61 -24.68 -8.36
CA TYR A 315 10.04 -24.99 -8.25
C TYR A 315 10.38 -25.73 -6.93
N ILE A 316 9.83 -25.26 -5.80
CA ILE A 316 9.98 -25.93 -4.49
C ILE A 316 9.39 -27.35 -4.48
N GLN A 317 8.31 -27.57 -5.23
CA GLN A 317 7.67 -28.88 -5.41
C GLN A 317 8.40 -29.79 -6.39
N GLY A 318 9.46 -29.30 -7.07
CA GLY A 318 10.23 -30.07 -8.07
C GLY A 318 9.61 -30.08 -9.47
N ASP A 319 8.49 -29.37 -9.70
CA ASP A 319 7.84 -29.27 -11.01
C ASP A 319 8.47 -28.13 -11.84
N GLN A 320 9.62 -28.42 -12.43
CA GLN A 320 10.39 -27.48 -13.23
C GLN A 320 9.63 -26.99 -14.47
N ALA A 321 8.82 -27.85 -15.10
CA ALA A 321 8.05 -27.50 -16.30
C ALA A 321 7.00 -26.43 -15.95
N LYS A 322 6.29 -26.63 -14.85
CA LYS A 322 5.27 -25.68 -14.37
C LYS A 322 5.89 -24.40 -13.82
N ALA A 323 7.04 -24.49 -13.16
CA ALA A 323 7.80 -23.33 -12.72
C ALA A 323 8.18 -22.43 -13.90
N ASN A 324 8.68 -23.01 -15.01
CA ASN A 324 8.98 -22.28 -16.24
C ASN A 324 7.75 -21.69 -16.90
N THR A 325 6.62 -22.39 -16.88
CA THR A 325 5.33 -21.86 -17.40
C THR A 325 4.89 -20.62 -16.62
N TYR A 326 4.93 -20.65 -15.29
CA TYR A 326 4.60 -19.48 -14.48
C TYR A 326 5.59 -18.33 -14.69
N ARG A 327 6.89 -18.61 -14.83
CA ARG A 327 7.90 -17.59 -15.18
C ARG A 327 7.59 -16.93 -16.52
N SER A 328 7.17 -17.68 -17.52
CA SER A 328 6.72 -17.12 -18.82
C SER A 328 5.51 -16.21 -18.66
N ASN A 329 4.59 -16.53 -17.74
CA ASN A 329 3.46 -15.65 -17.40
C ASN A 329 3.94 -14.35 -16.74
N VAL A 330 5.00 -14.36 -15.92
CA VAL A 330 5.60 -13.12 -15.38
C VAL A 330 6.06 -12.20 -16.50
N LEU A 331 6.67 -12.75 -17.56
CA LEU A 331 7.15 -11.95 -18.69
C LEU A 331 6.01 -11.31 -19.48
N SER A 332 4.87 -12.01 -19.65
CA SER A 332 3.81 -11.66 -20.60
C SER A 332 2.55 -11.05 -19.97
N LYS A 333 2.25 -11.27 -18.69
CA LYS A 333 1.00 -10.83 -18.03
C LYS A 333 1.26 -9.77 -16.98
N GLY A 334 0.26 -8.92 -16.72
CA GLY A 334 0.35 -7.82 -15.76
C GLY A 334 1.22 -6.65 -16.23
N ASN A 335 1.31 -5.61 -15.41
CA ASN A 335 2.21 -4.47 -15.64
C ASN A 335 3.41 -4.50 -14.66
N ASP A 336 4.32 -3.54 -14.80
CA ASP A 336 5.50 -3.37 -13.95
C ASP A 336 5.47 -2.03 -13.18
N ILE A 337 4.30 -1.59 -12.77
CA ILE A 337 4.16 -0.31 -12.06
C ILE A 337 4.54 -0.45 -10.58
N THR A 338 4.11 -1.53 -9.92
CA THR A 338 4.49 -1.77 -8.52
C THR A 338 5.94 -2.22 -8.40
N ASP A 339 6.58 -1.94 -7.28
CA ASP A 339 7.96 -2.41 -7.04
C ASP A 339 8.04 -3.94 -7.01
N ALA A 340 6.97 -4.61 -6.52
CA ALA A 340 6.88 -6.07 -6.53
C ALA A 340 6.84 -6.63 -7.96
N ASP A 341 6.00 -6.06 -8.85
CA ASP A 341 5.91 -6.48 -10.25
C ASP A 341 7.19 -6.17 -11.04
N LYS A 342 7.84 -5.01 -10.80
CA LYS A 342 9.17 -4.69 -11.37
C LYS A 342 10.20 -5.73 -10.98
N GLN A 343 10.24 -6.09 -9.70
CA GLN A 343 11.17 -7.08 -9.19
C GLN A 343 10.91 -8.46 -9.79
N ALA A 344 9.64 -8.89 -9.82
CA ALA A 344 9.25 -10.15 -10.42
C ALA A 344 9.67 -10.23 -11.90
N LEU A 345 9.42 -9.15 -12.66
CA LEU A 345 9.85 -9.05 -14.07
C LEU A 345 11.36 -9.14 -14.23
N GLN A 346 12.12 -8.43 -13.37
CA GLN A 346 13.58 -8.47 -13.40
C GLN A 346 14.12 -9.88 -13.10
N ASN A 347 13.57 -10.54 -12.07
CA ASN A 347 13.96 -11.90 -11.70
C ASN A 347 13.63 -12.90 -12.82
N ALA A 348 12.48 -12.76 -13.47
CA ALA A 348 12.09 -13.61 -14.59
C ALA A 348 13.04 -13.44 -15.80
N LYS A 349 13.44 -12.20 -16.10
CA LYS A 349 14.43 -11.89 -17.17
C LYS A 349 15.81 -12.45 -16.86
N ASN A 350 16.26 -12.40 -15.61
CA ASN A 350 17.56 -12.94 -15.20
C ASN A 350 17.63 -14.47 -15.32
N GLY A 351 16.50 -15.16 -15.33
CA GLY A 351 16.40 -16.59 -15.60
C GLY A 351 16.94 -17.52 -14.51
N THR A 352 17.50 -16.98 -13.42
CA THR A 352 18.03 -17.78 -12.30
C THR A 352 16.93 -18.25 -11.35
N TRP A 353 17.18 -19.37 -10.69
CA TRP A 353 16.35 -19.85 -9.58
C TRP A 353 17.06 -19.64 -8.26
N PRO A 354 16.38 -19.17 -7.23
CA PRO A 354 16.95 -19.09 -5.88
C PRO A 354 17.24 -20.50 -5.35
N HIS A 355 18.23 -20.63 -4.48
CA HIS A 355 18.50 -21.91 -3.85
C HIS A 355 17.29 -22.32 -2.96
N PRO A 356 16.74 -23.56 -3.10
CA PRO A 356 15.47 -23.93 -2.45
C PRO A 356 15.47 -23.79 -0.93
N ILE A 357 16.58 -24.10 -0.27
CA ILE A 357 16.76 -23.97 1.19
C ILE A 357 16.72 -22.48 1.58
N LEU A 358 17.47 -21.64 0.86
CA LEU A 358 17.54 -20.21 1.15
C LEU A 358 16.20 -19.50 0.86
N LEU A 359 15.50 -19.95 -0.18
CA LEU A 359 14.15 -19.46 -0.47
C LEU A 359 13.16 -19.79 0.65
N ARG A 360 13.14 -21.01 1.14
CA ARG A 360 12.27 -21.42 2.28
C ARG A 360 12.59 -20.63 3.55
N ALA A 361 13.87 -20.48 3.88
CA ALA A 361 14.29 -19.67 5.03
C ALA A 361 13.89 -18.20 4.88
N ARG A 362 14.02 -17.64 3.66
CA ARG A 362 13.55 -16.29 3.34
C ARG A 362 12.06 -16.15 3.56
N LEU A 363 11.23 -17.03 2.99
CA LEU A 363 9.78 -16.97 3.08
C LEU A 363 9.31 -17.00 4.54
N LEU A 364 9.85 -17.93 5.34
CA LEU A 364 9.57 -17.98 6.78
C LEU A 364 9.96 -16.69 7.50
N SER A 365 11.15 -16.16 7.22
CA SER A 365 11.62 -14.92 7.84
C SER A 365 10.78 -13.71 7.44
N ASP A 366 10.40 -13.62 6.17
CA ASP A 366 9.52 -12.56 5.66
C ASP A 366 8.11 -12.65 6.29
N GLY A 367 7.67 -13.85 6.71
CA GLY A 367 6.43 -14.09 7.43
C GLY A 367 6.45 -13.82 8.93
N GLY A 368 7.64 -13.66 9.52
CA GLY A 368 7.81 -13.50 10.97
C GLY A 368 8.10 -14.81 11.72
N TYR A 369 8.31 -15.90 11.02
CA TYR A 369 8.59 -17.25 11.60
C TYR A 369 10.09 -17.46 11.78
N GLN A 370 10.75 -16.60 12.58
CA GLN A 370 12.22 -16.54 12.68
C GLN A 370 12.84 -17.84 13.21
N GLN A 371 12.21 -18.48 14.21
CA GLN A 371 12.71 -19.74 14.76
C GLN A 371 12.67 -20.88 13.73
N GLN A 372 11.58 -20.96 12.95
CA GLN A 372 11.45 -21.95 11.87
C GLN A 372 12.44 -21.66 10.73
N ALA A 373 12.68 -20.38 10.40
CA ALA A 373 13.68 -19.98 9.43
C ALA A 373 15.10 -20.40 9.87
N LEU A 374 15.45 -20.21 11.15
CA LEU A 374 16.72 -20.70 11.72
C LEU A 374 16.82 -22.23 11.67
N ALA A 375 15.72 -22.94 11.95
CA ALA A 375 15.71 -24.42 11.90
C ALA A 375 16.00 -24.96 10.49
N ILE A 376 15.53 -24.28 9.43
CA ILE A 376 15.86 -24.62 8.03
C ILE A 376 17.37 -24.51 7.74
N LEU A 377 18.05 -23.56 8.38
CA LEU A 377 19.47 -23.29 8.17
C LEU A 377 20.37 -23.97 9.21
N ALA A 378 19.80 -24.64 10.21
CA ALA A 378 20.55 -25.29 11.28
C ALA A 378 21.49 -26.37 10.73
N GLY A 379 22.72 -26.41 11.27
CA GLY A 379 23.75 -27.36 10.86
C GLY A 379 24.37 -27.12 9.48
N LYS A 380 23.95 -26.06 8.77
CA LYS A 380 24.51 -25.67 7.47
C LYS A 380 25.60 -24.62 7.61
N THR A 381 26.53 -24.67 6.67
CA THR A 381 27.65 -23.73 6.53
C THR A 381 27.67 -23.16 5.12
N SER A 382 28.49 -22.18 4.86
CA SER A 382 28.70 -21.64 3.49
C SER A 382 29.20 -22.72 2.51
N ASN A 383 29.84 -23.80 3.00
CA ASN A 383 30.37 -24.86 2.16
C ASN A 383 29.29 -25.82 1.61
N ASP A 384 28.09 -25.77 2.20
CA ASP A 384 26.93 -26.55 1.71
C ASP A 384 26.28 -25.94 0.46
N PHE A 385 26.81 -24.84 -0.06
CA PHE A 385 26.32 -24.15 -1.24
C PHE A 385 27.40 -24.06 -2.32
N ASP A 386 27.06 -24.38 -3.56
CA ASP A 386 28.03 -24.40 -4.65
C ASP A 386 28.33 -22.99 -5.19
N LYS A 387 27.28 -22.21 -5.38
CA LYS A 387 27.40 -20.87 -6.00
C LYS A 387 27.88 -19.82 -5.00
N ALA A 388 28.80 -18.96 -5.43
CA ALA A 388 29.29 -17.86 -4.61
C ALA A 388 28.15 -16.93 -4.13
N ALA A 389 27.15 -16.67 -4.97
CA ALA A 389 25.97 -15.92 -4.61
C ALA A 389 25.16 -16.55 -3.47
N ASP A 390 24.96 -17.89 -3.52
CA ASP A 390 24.23 -18.63 -2.49
C ASP A 390 25.00 -18.64 -1.15
N LYS A 391 26.35 -18.70 -1.18
CA LYS A 391 27.19 -18.57 0.03
C LYS A 391 27.03 -17.20 0.69
N THR A 392 26.98 -16.16 -0.10
CA THR A 392 26.74 -14.78 0.37
C THR A 392 25.33 -14.62 0.88
N GLU A 393 24.33 -15.13 0.13
CA GLU A 393 22.93 -15.10 0.57
C GLU A 393 22.72 -15.84 1.87
N PHE A 394 23.33 -17.02 2.07
CA PHE A 394 23.25 -17.79 3.32
C PHE A 394 23.70 -16.94 4.52
N ALA A 395 24.88 -16.32 4.44
CA ALA A 395 25.36 -15.45 5.51
C ALA A 395 24.42 -14.26 5.73
N TYR A 396 23.98 -13.60 4.66
CA TYR A 396 23.01 -12.49 4.74
C TYR A 396 21.69 -12.94 5.40
N ARG A 397 21.14 -14.11 5.03
CA ARG A 397 19.88 -14.62 5.61
C ARG A 397 19.99 -14.88 7.11
N LEU A 398 21.07 -15.50 7.56
CA LEU A 398 21.31 -15.68 9.00
C LEU A 398 21.35 -14.33 9.73
N GLY A 399 22.12 -13.35 9.23
CA GLY A 399 22.13 -12.01 9.78
C GLY A 399 20.74 -11.39 9.85
N ARG A 400 19.98 -11.52 8.76
CA ARG A 400 18.62 -10.95 8.69
C ARG A 400 17.64 -11.62 9.66
N ILE A 401 17.71 -12.94 9.80
CA ILE A 401 16.83 -13.68 10.71
C ILE A 401 17.14 -13.31 12.16
N TYR A 402 18.41 -13.25 12.56
CA TYR A 402 18.81 -12.83 13.92
C TYR A 402 18.39 -11.39 14.21
N GLU A 403 18.59 -10.46 13.28
CA GLU A 403 18.13 -9.08 13.42
C GLU A 403 16.63 -8.99 13.65
N LEU A 404 15.84 -9.69 12.82
CA LEU A 404 14.37 -9.72 12.92
C LEU A 404 13.87 -10.48 14.17
N ALA A 405 14.66 -11.40 14.71
CA ALA A 405 14.41 -12.04 16.01
C ALA A 405 14.75 -11.14 17.22
N GLY A 406 15.15 -9.88 16.98
CA GLY A 406 15.53 -8.97 18.06
C GLY A 406 16.93 -9.24 18.66
N GLN A 407 17.78 -9.93 17.93
CA GLN A 407 19.14 -10.33 18.34
C GLN A 407 20.20 -9.65 17.44
N PRO A 408 20.28 -8.31 17.40
CA PRO A 408 21.14 -7.58 16.47
C PRO A 408 22.63 -7.87 16.67
N ASP A 409 23.06 -8.18 17.90
CA ASP A 409 24.47 -8.53 18.16
C ASP A 409 24.87 -9.85 17.50
N GLN A 410 23.97 -10.82 17.45
CA GLN A 410 24.19 -12.09 16.76
C GLN A 410 24.11 -11.92 15.22
N ALA A 411 23.40 -10.89 14.73
CA ALA A 411 23.29 -10.62 13.31
C ALA A 411 24.59 -10.07 12.70
N ILE A 412 25.34 -9.24 13.45
CA ILE A 412 26.54 -8.54 12.95
C ILE A 412 27.58 -9.47 12.36
N PRO A 413 28.03 -10.58 13.02
CA PRO A 413 29.04 -11.49 12.45
C PRO A 413 28.59 -12.10 11.11
N PHE A 414 27.32 -12.45 10.97
CA PHE A 414 26.79 -13.01 9.73
C PHE A 414 26.72 -11.98 8.62
N TYR A 415 26.31 -10.76 8.91
CA TYR A 415 26.34 -9.66 7.95
C TYR A 415 27.78 -9.31 7.52
N THR A 416 28.75 -9.33 8.45
CA THR A 416 30.17 -9.14 8.14
C THR A 416 30.66 -10.23 7.19
N SER A 417 30.32 -11.48 7.45
CA SER A 417 30.63 -12.60 6.53
C SER A 417 30.00 -12.44 5.15
N ALA A 418 28.77 -11.89 5.07
CA ALA A 418 28.14 -11.59 3.78
C ALA A 418 28.86 -10.47 3.02
N ILE A 419 29.38 -9.43 3.72
CA ILE A 419 30.19 -8.37 3.13
C ILE A 419 31.48 -8.93 2.56
N GLU A 420 32.23 -9.71 3.35
CA GLU A 420 33.50 -10.32 2.93
C GLU A 420 33.37 -11.21 1.71
N LYS A 421 32.29 -12.01 1.64
CA LYS A 421 32.06 -12.95 0.55
C LYS A 421 31.50 -12.28 -0.72
N GLY A 422 30.76 -11.19 -0.58
CA GLY A 422 29.94 -10.64 -1.65
C GLY A 422 30.28 -9.23 -2.13
N ALA A 423 31.36 -8.60 -1.62
CA ALA A 423 31.70 -7.22 -1.95
C ALA A 423 31.82 -6.91 -3.44
N ASN A 424 32.24 -7.88 -4.24
CA ASN A 424 32.45 -7.77 -5.70
C ASN A 424 31.38 -8.53 -6.51
N GLN A 425 30.30 -8.99 -5.88
CA GLN A 425 29.24 -9.73 -6.56
C GLN A 425 28.14 -8.78 -7.07
N PRO A 426 27.43 -9.14 -8.17
CA PRO A 426 26.35 -8.34 -8.69
C PRO A 426 25.07 -8.40 -7.83
N GLU A 427 24.97 -9.33 -6.89
CA GLU A 427 23.87 -9.45 -5.97
C GLU A 427 23.94 -8.37 -4.87
N TYR A 428 22.81 -7.98 -4.36
CA TYR A 428 22.69 -6.90 -3.39
C TYR A 428 23.03 -7.28 -1.94
N PHE A 429 23.29 -8.54 -1.66
CA PHE A 429 23.35 -9.07 -0.28
C PHE A 429 24.44 -8.40 0.56
N ALA A 430 25.63 -8.22 0.03
CA ALA A 430 26.75 -7.60 0.73
C ALA A 430 26.48 -6.11 1.03
N ALA A 431 26.05 -5.34 0.04
CA ALA A 431 25.73 -3.93 0.23
C ALA A 431 24.55 -3.74 1.21
N ARG A 432 23.55 -4.64 1.14
CA ARG A 432 22.44 -4.64 2.09
C ARG A 432 22.88 -5.01 3.50
N ALA A 433 23.81 -5.97 3.65
CA ALA A 433 24.38 -6.33 4.94
C ALA A 433 25.12 -5.16 5.59
N ALA A 434 25.95 -4.44 4.82
CA ALA A 434 26.62 -3.23 5.31
C ALA A 434 25.61 -2.16 5.76
N LEU A 435 24.57 -1.91 4.99
CA LEU A 435 23.50 -0.99 5.37
C LEU A 435 22.82 -1.42 6.69
N GLN A 436 22.55 -2.72 6.89
CA GLN A 436 21.91 -3.23 8.11
C GLN A 436 22.80 -3.10 9.34
N ILE A 437 24.10 -3.37 9.21
CA ILE A 437 25.05 -3.13 10.33
C ILE A 437 25.08 -1.63 10.68
N GLY A 438 25.11 -0.75 9.67
CA GLY A 438 25.02 0.69 9.89
C GLY A 438 23.78 1.10 10.68
N LEU A 439 22.61 0.54 10.33
CA LEU A 439 21.36 0.77 11.05
C LEU A 439 21.39 0.23 12.49
N ILE A 440 21.99 -0.94 12.72
CA ILE A 440 22.14 -1.54 14.05
C ILE A 440 23.00 -0.62 14.93
N TYR A 441 24.14 -0.15 14.43
CA TYR A 441 25.01 0.74 15.21
C TYR A 441 24.38 2.12 15.43
N GLU A 442 23.63 2.66 14.46
CA GLU A 442 22.89 3.91 14.65
C GLU A 442 21.85 3.78 15.78
N GLN A 443 21.11 2.66 15.83
CA GLN A 443 20.15 2.37 16.90
C GLN A 443 20.81 2.22 18.28
N LYS A 444 22.02 1.67 18.32
CA LYS A 444 22.84 1.55 19.54
C LYS A 444 23.52 2.86 19.96
N GLY A 445 23.38 3.93 19.20
CA GLY A 445 24.04 5.22 19.46
C GLY A 445 25.52 5.28 19.07
N ASN A 446 26.08 4.21 18.49
CA ASN A 446 27.46 4.20 18.00
C ASN A 446 27.53 4.81 16.59
N LEU A 447 27.45 6.13 16.53
CA LEU A 447 27.33 6.88 15.28
C LEU A 447 28.56 6.75 14.38
N SER A 448 29.77 6.64 14.96
CA SER A 448 31.01 6.46 14.21
C SER A 448 31.00 5.13 13.44
N GLN A 449 30.70 4.02 14.11
CA GLN A 449 30.57 2.72 13.45
C GLN A 449 29.44 2.69 12.43
N ALA A 450 28.31 3.33 12.72
CA ALA A 450 27.21 3.45 11.77
C ALA A 450 27.65 4.12 10.47
N ILE A 451 28.37 5.25 10.54
CA ILE A 451 28.90 5.98 9.38
C ILE A 451 29.89 5.10 8.60
N THR A 452 30.78 4.37 9.29
CA THR A 452 31.72 3.44 8.65
C THR A 452 30.97 2.43 7.77
N PHE A 453 29.99 1.74 8.32
CA PHE A 453 29.26 0.72 7.55
C PHE A 453 28.35 1.30 6.47
N TYR A 454 27.79 2.49 6.67
CA TYR A 454 27.10 3.20 5.58
C TYR A 454 28.04 3.54 4.42
N ASN A 455 29.29 3.97 4.70
CA ASN A 455 30.28 4.19 3.67
C ASN A 455 30.68 2.88 2.98
N THR A 456 30.87 1.79 3.71
CA THR A 456 31.09 0.46 3.12
C THR A 456 29.99 0.08 2.12
N CYS A 457 28.72 0.38 2.43
CA CYS A 457 27.61 0.19 1.49
C CYS A 457 27.78 1.06 0.22
N LEU A 458 28.19 2.31 0.35
CA LEU A 458 28.37 3.26 -0.77
C LEU A 458 29.55 2.90 -1.69
N GLU A 459 30.59 2.29 -1.14
CA GLU A 459 31.80 1.88 -1.86
C GLU A 459 31.56 0.68 -2.78
N MET A 460 30.59 -0.18 -2.47
CA MET A 460 30.24 -1.31 -3.34
C MET A 460 29.60 -0.83 -4.63
N LYS A 461 30.11 -1.35 -5.76
CA LYS A 461 29.67 -0.94 -7.10
C LYS A 461 29.08 -2.13 -7.87
N ASN A 462 28.28 -1.81 -8.89
CA ASN A 462 27.78 -2.79 -9.87
C ASN A 462 26.90 -3.92 -9.27
N HIS A 463 26.15 -3.62 -8.21
CA HIS A 463 25.20 -4.55 -7.62
C HIS A 463 23.73 -4.13 -7.82
N ALA A 464 22.82 -5.09 -7.71
CA ALA A 464 21.38 -4.84 -7.77
C ALA A 464 20.95 -3.85 -6.66
N PHE A 465 19.96 -3.01 -6.96
CA PHE A 465 19.39 -1.99 -6.04
C PHE A 465 20.35 -0.89 -5.56
N LYS A 466 21.50 -0.70 -6.23
CA LYS A 466 22.51 0.27 -5.80
C LYS A 466 21.94 1.63 -5.46
N ASN A 467 21.18 2.25 -6.36
CA ASN A 467 20.64 3.61 -6.14
C ASN A 467 19.79 3.70 -4.87
N SER A 468 18.95 2.69 -4.61
CA SER A 468 18.10 2.65 -3.42
C SER A 468 18.90 2.44 -2.14
N LEU A 469 19.90 1.55 -2.16
CA LEU A 469 20.75 1.29 -1.01
C LEU A 469 21.64 2.48 -0.69
N ASP A 470 22.26 3.09 -1.73
CA ASP A 470 23.07 4.31 -1.60
C ASP A 470 22.27 5.46 -1.00
N GLN A 471 21.04 5.68 -1.46
CA GLN A 471 20.18 6.73 -0.90
C GLN A 471 19.89 6.50 0.58
N LYS A 472 19.63 5.26 0.99
CA LYS A 472 19.40 4.90 2.40
C LYS A 472 20.65 5.11 3.24
N ALA A 473 21.82 4.69 2.74
CA ALA A 473 23.09 4.88 3.41
C ALA A 473 23.44 6.38 3.58
N LYS A 474 23.31 7.20 2.52
CA LYS A 474 23.49 8.66 2.58
C LYS A 474 22.55 9.32 3.59
N THR A 475 21.29 8.89 3.61
CA THR A 475 20.31 9.38 4.60
C THR A 475 20.71 8.97 6.03
N GLY A 476 21.21 7.76 6.22
CA GLY A 476 21.76 7.28 7.50
C GLY A 476 22.92 8.14 7.99
N ILE A 477 23.90 8.40 7.13
CA ILE A 477 25.03 9.28 7.45
C ILE A 477 24.54 10.68 7.87
N GLN A 478 23.61 11.26 7.11
CA GLN A 478 23.07 12.58 7.45
C GLN A 478 22.35 12.60 8.81
N ARG A 479 21.65 11.52 9.18
CA ARG A 479 21.03 11.40 10.52
C ARG A 479 22.09 11.31 11.62
N CYS A 480 23.14 10.54 11.40
CA CYS A 480 24.24 10.40 12.36
C CYS A 480 25.01 11.72 12.58
N LEU A 481 25.21 12.52 11.53
CA LEU A 481 25.89 13.80 11.62
C LEU A 481 25.07 14.94 12.28
N ARG A 482 23.75 14.75 12.42
CA ARG A 482 22.86 15.74 13.06
C ARG A 482 22.59 15.47 14.53
N LYS A 483 22.97 14.32 15.03
CA LYS A 483 22.91 13.91 16.43
C LYS A 483 24.22 14.22 17.16
#